data_8e6cac6d16d87c2068eb14421c57df0e
#
_entry.id   8e6cac6d16d87c2068eb14421c57df0e
#
_cell.length_a   1.000
_cell.length_b   1.000
_cell.length_c   1.000
_cell.angle_alpha   90.00
_cell.angle_beta   90.00
_cell.angle_gamma   90.00
#
_symmetry.space_group_name_H-M   'P 1'
#
loop_
_entity.id
_entity.type
_entity.pdbx_description
1 polymer ?
#
loop_
_entity_poly.entity_id
_entity_poly.type
_entity_poly.pdbx_seq_one_letter_code
_entity_poly.pdbx_strand_id
1 'polypeptide(L)'
;TTEVGSYTFFATYKGMTTDKIKISATAGDFPPLPEDAQPEKFNGFKHRVVATQFTGTGCGYCPNAISAISKFKESEHAGKMLFAAIHSYSSDDPMSNDDAFVLARRMSISSYPSIVLNLNSKNLLTSLNASAFYTQMVAGMEGFLREEARCGISASVSKNESSINLSAKVKVGESGSYHIAAWLLEDGIKASQANQTSVSMDLSTHNNALRSASATSAAAGVLLGDKETTEAGTEVEF
;
A
#
# COMPACT_ATOMS: atom_id res chain seq x y z
N THR A 1 -3.02 21.04 4.08
CA THR A 1 -3.91 22.22 4.12
C THR A 1 -5.32 21.74 4.39
N THR A 2 -6.03 22.42 5.27
CA THR A 2 -7.42 22.09 5.63
C THR A 2 -8.44 22.90 4.80
N GLU A 3 -7.98 23.74 3.90
CA GLU A 3 -8.84 24.61 3.10
C GLU A 3 -9.02 24.05 1.68
N VAL A 4 -10.25 24.11 1.20
CA VAL A 4 -10.58 23.84 -0.20
C VAL A 4 -9.87 24.86 -1.10
N GLY A 5 -9.12 24.41 -2.08
CA GLY A 5 -8.37 25.31 -2.95
C GLY A 5 -7.41 24.61 -3.89
N SER A 6 -6.76 25.39 -4.73
CA SER A 6 -5.72 24.92 -5.64
C SER A 6 -4.35 25.38 -5.15
N TYR A 7 -3.47 24.43 -4.89
CA TYR A 7 -2.14 24.68 -4.36
C TYR A 7 -1.09 24.31 -5.39
N THR A 8 -0.05 25.16 -5.52
CA THR A 8 1.07 24.90 -6.42
C THR A 8 2.32 24.74 -5.59
N PHE A 9 2.98 23.60 -5.72
CA PHE A 9 4.23 23.28 -5.04
C PHE A 9 5.38 23.24 -6.03
N PHE A 10 6.54 23.74 -5.61
CA PHE A 10 7.80 23.60 -6.33
C PHE A 10 8.95 23.66 -5.33
N ALA A 11 10.08 23.08 -5.67
CA ALA A 11 11.30 23.19 -4.90
C ALA A 11 12.31 24.08 -5.64
N THR A 12 13.07 24.86 -4.89
CA THR A 12 14.16 25.68 -5.43
C THR A 12 15.47 25.29 -4.73
N TYR A 13 16.51 25.00 -5.50
CA TYR A 13 17.85 24.74 -5.00
C TYR A 13 18.89 25.42 -5.88
N LYS A 14 19.74 26.27 -5.30
CA LYS A 14 20.81 27.01 -6.00
C LYS A 14 20.35 27.71 -7.30
N GLY A 15 19.16 28.31 -7.25
CA GLY A 15 18.60 29.04 -8.39
C GLY A 15 17.90 28.20 -9.47
N MET A 16 17.92 26.88 -9.33
CA MET A 16 17.13 25.96 -10.14
C MET A 16 15.79 25.68 -9.45
N THR A 17 14.73 25.71 -10.22
CA THR A 17 13.37 25.43 -9.73
C THR A 17 12.84 24.19 -10.43
N THR A 18 12.25 23.25 -9.67
CA THR A 18 11.58 22.08 -10.24
C THR A 18 10.33 22.49 -11.02
N ASP A 19 9.81 21.58 -11.82
CA ASP A 19 8.47 21.71 -12.36
C ASP A 19 7.45 21.92 -11.26
N LYS A 20 6.41 22.68 -11.57
CA LYS A 20 5.33 23.01 -10.63
C LYS A 20 4.33 21.87 -10.58
N ILE A 21 4.09 21.35 -9.38
CA ILE A 21 3.04 20.39 -9.11
C ILE A 21 1.82 21.16 -8.59
N LYS A 22 0.69 21.01 -9.27
CA LYS A 22 -0.57 21.59 -8.86
C LYS A 22 -1.42 20.54 -8.17
N ILE A 23 -1.79 20.80 -6.91
CA ILE A 23 -2.67 19.97 -6.12
C ILE A 23 -3.96 20.75 -5.85
N SER A 24 -5.11 20.14 -6.14
CA SER A 24 -6.40 20.73 -5.81
C SER A 24 -6.99 19.99 -4.61
N ALA A 25 -7.23 20.72 -3.53
CA ALA A 25 -8.03 20.24 -2.42
C ALA A 25 -9.50 20.58 -2.71
N THR A 26 -10.34 19.58 -2.80
CA THR A 26 -11.80 19.73 -2.97
C THR A 26 -12.51 19.20 -1.73
N ALA A 27 -13.63 19.80 -1.37
CA ALA A 27 -14.54 19.16 -0.42
C ALA A 27 -15.02 17.84 -1.04
N GLY A 28 -14.69 16.74 -0.41
CA GLY A 28 -15.11 15.42 -0.87
C GLY A 28 -16.47 15.04 -0.31
N ASP A 29 -17.27 14.38 -1.13
CA ASP A 29 -18.46 13.69 -0.66
C ASP A 29 -18.01 12.33 -0.11
N PHE A 30 -17.70 12.28 1.18
CA PHE A 30 -17.20 11.08 1.81
C PHE A 30 -18.30 10.05 1.96
N PRO A 31 -18.06 8.78 1.60
CA PRO A 31 -18.94 7.73 2.06
C PRO A 31 -18.98 7.72 3.59
N PRO A 32 -20.06 7.25 4.22
CA PRO A 32 -20.13 7.19 5.67
C PRO A 32 -18.97 6.37 6.23
N LEU A 33 -18.40 6.81 7.36
CA LEU A 33 -17.43 6.01 8.09
C LEU A 33 -18.08 4.68 8.46
N PRO A 34 -17.31 3.59 8.55
CA PRO A 34 -17.80 2.33 9.05
C PRO A 34 -18.43 2.52 10.44
N GLU A 35 -19.60 1.92 10.66
CA GLU A 35 -20.19 1.87 12.00
C GLU A 35 -19.33 0.97 12.88
N ASP A 36 -19.04 1.46 14.09
CA ASP A 36 -18.44 0.65 15.14
C ASP A 36 -19.56 0.03 15.98
N ALA A 37 -19.78 -1.27 15.83
CA ALA A 37 -20.84 -2.01 16.52
C ALA A 37 -20.62 -2.07 18.05
N GLN A 38 -19.38 -1.87 18.52
CA GLN A 38 -19.01 -1.86 19.95
C GLN A 38 -17.98 -0.76 20.20
N PRO A 39 -18.42 0.51 20.19
CA PRO A 39 -17.52 1.67 20.25
C PRO A 39 -16.62 1.68 21.49
N GLU A 40 -17.02 1.05 22.58
CA GLU A 40 -16.23 0.90 23.80
C GLU A 40 -15.12 -0.17 23.69
N LYS A 41 -15.17 -1.04 22.67
CA LYS A 41 -14.22 -2.13 22.42
C LYS A 41 -13.54 -2.07 21.06
N PHE A 42 -13.97 -1.17 20.19
CA PHE A 42 -13.44 -0.97 18.82
C PHE A 42 -13.40 -2.20 17.94
N ASN A 43 -14.42 -3.02 17.95
CA ASN A 43 -14.48 -4.23 17.16
C ASN A 43 -15.44 -4.17 15.95
N GLY A 44 -15.94 -2.99 15.60
CA GLY A 44 -16.83 -2.76 14.47
C GLY A 44 -16.12 -2.59 13.13
N PHE A 45 -14.84 -2.23 13.14
CA PHE A 45 -14.09 -1.97 11.93
C PHE A 45 -13.54 -3.25 11.30
N LYS A 46 -13.52 -3.27 9.96
CA LYS A 46 -13.04 -4.43 9.21
C LYS A 46 -11.52 -4.37 9.06
N HIS A 47 -10.81 -5.23 9.78
CA HIS A 47 -9.36 -5.38 9.64
C HIS A 47 -9.00 -6.05 8.31
N ARG A 48 -7.96 -5.56 7.64
CA ARG A 48 -7.33 -6.16 6.46
C ARG A 48 -5.82 -6.10 6.60
N VAL A 49 -5.15 -7.10 6.05
CA VAL A 49 -3.68 -7.17 6.04
C VAL A 49 -3.16 -6.57 4.74
N VAL A 50 -2.13 -5.75 4.80
CA VAL A 50 -1.40 -5.27 3.61
C VAL A 50 -0.25 -6.23 3.33
N ALA A 51 -0.21 -6.82 2.13
CA ALA A 51 0.86 -7.66 1.63
C ALA A 51 1.64 -6.88 0.54
N THR A 52 2.85 -6.50 0.86
CA THR A 52 3.75 -5.75 -0.03
C THR A 52 4.72 -6.73 -0.67
N GLN A 53 4.51 -7.05 -1.95
CA GLN A 53 5.39 -7.92 -2.72
C GLN A 53 6.55 -7.12 -3.30
N PHE A 54 7.78 -7.44 -2.95
CA PHE A 54 8.99 -6.93 -3.58
C PHE A 54 9.39 -7.84 -4.74
N THR A 55 9.44 -7.27 -5.95
CA THR A 55 9.47 -7.99 -7.21
C THR A 55 10.22 -7.21 -8.29
N GLY A 56 10.23 -7.75 -9.49
CA GLY A 56 10.68 -7.10 -10.72
C GLY A 56 10.59 -8.01 -11.91
N THR A 57 10.43 -7.44 -13.10
CA THR A 57 10.28 -8.16 -14.37
C THR A 57 11.50 -9.03 -14.70
N GLY A 58 12.70 -8.61 -14.30
CA GLY A 58 13.95 -9.39 -14.47
C GLY A 58 14.16 -10.47 -13.40
N CYS A 59 13.33 -10.57 -12.39
CA CYS A 59 13.47 -11.54 -11.30
C CYS A 59 12.93 -12.92 -11.72
N GLY A 60 13.82 -13.88 -12.01
CA GLY A 60 13.45 -15.22 -12.50
C GLY A 60 12.65 -16.07 -11.51
N TYR A 61 12.77 -15.84 -10.21
CA TYR A 61 12.04 -16.58 -9.16
C TYR A 61 10.78 -15.87 -8.65
N CYS A 62 10.55 -14.61 -9.06
CA CYS A 62 9.38 -13.85 -8.67
C CYS A 62 8.03 -14.45 -9.11
N PRO A 63 7.92 -15.23 -10.19
CA PRO A 63 6.71 -15.97 -10.53
C PRO A 63 6.14 -16.84 -9.42
N ASN A 64 6.96 -17.36 -8.50
CA ASN A 64 6.46 -18.12 -7.34
C ASN A 64 5.57 -17.27 -6.42
N ALA A 65 5.98 -16.05 -6.11
CA ALA A 65 5.17 -15.14 -5.29
C ALA A 65 3.93 -14.65 -6.06
N ILE A 66 4.07 -14.37 -7.38
CA ILE A 66 2.94 -13.96 -8.24
C ILE A 66 1.88 -15.06 -8.25
N SER A 67 2.28 -16.33 -8.46
CA SER A 67 1.38 -17.48 -8.44
C SER A 67 0.69 -17.67 -7.08
N ALA A 68 1.43 -17.50 -5.97
CA ALA A 68 0.86 -17.59 -4.63
C ALA A 68 -0.18 -16.51 -4.36
N ILE A 69 0.07 -15.26 -4.81
CA ILE A 69 -0.86 -14.15 -4.69
C ILE A 69 -2.12 -14.39 -5.55
N SER A 70 -1.97 -14.88 -6.79
CA SER A 70 -3.12 -15.25 -7.63
C SER A 70 -4.00 -16.28 -6.95
N LYS A 71 -3.39 -17.37 -6.46
CA LYS A 71 -4.09 -18.40 -5.71
C LYS A 71 -4.80 -17.85 -4.46
N PHE A 72 -4.18 -16.92 -3.73
CA PHE A 72 -4.78 -16.29 -2.56
C PHE A 72 -6.03 -15.48 -2.94
N LYS A 73 -5.95 -14.70 -4.03
CA LYS A 73 -7.07 -13.88 -4.53
C LYS A 73 -8.27 -14.72 -5.00
N GLU A 74 -8.04 -15.97 -5.38
CA GLU A 74 -9.06 -16.93 -5.85
C GLU A 74 -9.58 -17.84 -4.71
N SER A 75 -9.00 -17.75 -3.51
CA SER A 75 -9.36 -18.59 -2.38
C SER A 75 -10.47 -17.98 -1.51
N GLU A 76 -10.92 -18.73 -0.51
CA GLU A 76 -11.84 -18.25 0.54
C GLU A 76 -11.29 -17.08 1.39
N HIS A 77 -10.00 -16.78 1.23
CA HIS A 77 -9.33 -15.65 1.88
C HIS A 77 -9.38 -14.37 1.06
N ALA A 78 -9.98 -14.41 -0.13
CA ALA A 78 -10.10 -13.24 -1.01
C ALA A 78 -10.67 -12.02 -0.26
N GLY A 79 -10.07 -10.86 -0.45
CA GLY A 79 -10.48 -9.59 0.20
C GLY A 79 -10.02 -9.43 1.66
N LYS A 80 -9.38 -10.43 2.29
CA LYS A 80 -8.78 -10.30 3.62
C LYS A 80 -7.39 -9.67 3.60
N MET A 81 -6.74 -9.69 2.44
CA MET A 81 -5.47 -8.99 2.19
C MET A 81 -5.60 -7.99 1.04
N LEU A 82 -4.86 -6.89 1.14
CA LEU A 82 -4.62 -5.92 0.08
C LEU A 82 -3.19 -6.11 -0.43
N PHE A 83 -3.01 -6.12 -1.74
CA PHE A 83 -1.72 -6.39 -2.36
C PHE A 83 -1.16 -5.14 -3.04
N ALA A 84 0.15 -4.90 -2.86
CA ALA A 84 0.91 -3.94 -3.62
C ALA A 84 2.19 -4.61 -4.15
N ALA A 85 2.52 -4.39 -5.43
CA ALA A 85 3.72 -4.89 -6.07
C ALA A 85 4.76 -3.75 -6.16
N ILE A 86 5.90 -3.96 -5.52
CA ILE A 86 6.98 -2.99 -5.42
C ILE A 86 8.10 -3.46 -6.34
N HIS A 87 8.16 -2.86 -7.52
CA HIS A 87 9.15 -3.18 -8.54
C HIS A 87 10.48 -2.50 -8.21
N SER A 88 11.31 -3.17 -7.43
CA SER A 88 12.58 -2.67 -6.90
C SER A 88 13.77 -3.59 -7.15
N TYR A 89 13.60 -4.63 -7.98
CA TYR A 89 14.68 -5.57 -8.34
C TYR A 89 15.75 -4.92 -9.21
N SER A 90 15.35 -4.10 -10.18
CA SER A 90 16.25 -3.39 -11.10
C SER A 90 15.67 -2.03 -11.48
N SER A 91 16.54 -1.05 -11.71
CA SER A 91 16.16 0.26 -12.25
C SER A 91 15.68 0.22 -13.70
N ASP A 92 15.99 -0.86 -14.43
CA ASP A 92 15.54 -1.06 -15.83
C ASP A 92 14.12 -1.64 -15.92
N ASP A 93 13.50 -1.95 -14.77
CA ASP A 93 12.13 -2.41 -14.73
C ASP A 93 11.17 -1.24 -15.04
N PRO A 94 10.26 -1.38 -16.02
CA PRO A 94 9.38 -0.28 -16.45
C PRO A 94 8.39 0.18 -15.35
N MET A 95 8.26 -0.60 -14.27
CA MET A 95 7.41 -0.28 -13.14
C MET A 95 8.22 0.18 -11.91
N SER A 96 9.55 0.25 -12.01
CA SER A 96 10.39 0.77 -10.93
C SER A 96 10.21 2.28 -10.77
N ASN A 97 10.37 2.77 -9.57
CA ASN A 97 10.37 4.20 -9.22
C ASN A 97 11.10 4.42 -7.89
N ASP A 98 11.34 5.68 -7.56
CA ASP A 98 12.08 6.04 -6.34
C ASP A 98 11.39 5.58 -5.05
N ASP A 99 10.06 5.67 -4.99
CA ASP A 99 9.27 5.21 -3.84
C ASP A 99 9.46 3.70 -3.60
N ALA A 100 9.52 2.90 -4.70
CA ALA A 100 9.75 1.47 -4.63
C ALA A 100 11.14 1.14 -4.03
N PHE A 101 12.18 1.84 -4.46
CA PHE A 101 13.54 1.65 -3.92
C PHE A 101 13.68 2.12 -2.48
N VAL A 102 13.05 3.25 -2.14
CA VAL A 102 13.02 3.76 -0.75
C VAL A 102 12.34 2.73 0.15
N LEU A 103 11.20 2.19 -0.28
CA LEU A 103 10.45 1.20 0.48
C LEU A 103 11.24 -0.10 0.67
N ALA A 104 11.89 -0.61 -0.40
CA ALA A 104 12.73 -1.81 -0.32
C ALA A 104 13.89 -1.64 0.68
N ARG A 105 14.58 -0.50 0.66
CA ARG A 105 15.64 -0.20 1.65
C ARG A 105 15.10 -0.15 3.07
N ARG A 106 13.95 0.51 3.28
CA ARG A 106 13.32 0.62 4.60
C ARG A 106 12.87 -0.73 5.15
N MET A 107 12.39 -1.62 4.30
CA MET A 107 12.02 -2.98 4.68
C MET A 107 13.22 -3.94 4.74
N SER A 108 14.45 -3.45 4.47
CA SER A 108 15.68 -4.24 4.48
C SER A 108 15.61 -5.44 3.51
N ILE A 109 15.03 -5.23 2.34
CA ILE A 109 14.90 -6.29 1.32
C ILE A 109 16.28 -6.60 0.75
N SER A 110 16.73 -7.85 0.91
CA SER A 110 18.02 -8.37 0.43
C SER A 110 17.87 -9.50 -0.59
N SER A 111 16.66 -10.00 -0.80
CA SER A 111 16.38 -11.08 -1.75
C SER A 111 15.01 -10.93 -2.42
N TYR A 112 14.88 -11.52 -3.61
CA TYR A 112 13.64 -11.50 -4.40
C TYR A 112 13.29 -12.92 -4.86
N PRO A 113 11.99 -13.29 -4.83
CA PRO A 113 10.85 -12.53 -4.32
C PRO A 113 10.82 -12.44 -2.80
N SER A 114 10.25 -11.37 -2.29
CA SER A 114 9.93 -11.19 -0.86
C SER A 114 8.54 -10.60 -0.69
N ILE A 115 7.85 -10.92 0.40
CA ILE A 115 6.56 -10.32 0.77
C ILE A 115 6.67 -9.83 2.21
N VAL A 116 6.32 -8.58 2.47
CA VAL A 116 6.25 -8.02 3.82
C VAL A 116 4.79 -7.77 4.19
N LEU A 117 4.38 -8.25 5.35
CA LEU A 117 3.02 -8.05 5.85
C LEU A 117 2.97 -6.81 6.77
N ASN A 118 1.92 -5.99 6.57
CA ASN A 118 1.64 -4.78 7.36
C ASN A 118 2.85 -3.82 7.49
N LEU A 119 3.66 -3.71 6.42
CA LEU A 119 4.83 -2.82 6.36
C LEU A 119 5.80 -2.97 7.55
N ASN A 120 5.88 -4.15 8.12
CA ASN A 120 6.77 -4.46 9.22
C ASN A 120 7.82 -5.49 8.76
N SER A 121 9.10 -5.08 8.71
CA SER A 121 10.20 -5.94 8.26
C SER A 121 10.37 -7.23 9.07
N LYS A 122 9.83 -7.30 10.30
CA LYS A 122 9.80 -8.54 11.09
C LYS A 122 8.83 -9.59 10.51
N ASN A 123 7.90 -9.17 9.68
CA ASN A 123 6.90 -10.01 9.02
C ASN A 123 7.27 -10.28 7.55
N LEU A 124 8.57 -10.44 7.29
CA LEU A 124 9.12 -10.76 5.99
C LEU A 124 8.90 -12.24 5.68
N LEU A 125 8.29 -12.51 4.54
CA LEU A 125 8.10 -13.85 3.97
C LEU A 125 9.04 -14.00 2.78
N THR A 126 9.78 -15.09 2.74
CA THR A 126 10.66 -15.45 1.61
C THR A 126 10.48 -16.91 1.27
N SER A 127 10.46 -17.25 -0.02
CA SER A 127 10.43 -18.64 -0.49
C SER A 127 10.81 -18.70 -1.97
N LEU A 128 11.32 -19.84 -2.40
CA LEU A 128 11.45 -20.21 -3.79
C LEU A 128 10.34 -21.18 -4.25
N ASN A 129 9.25 -21.27 -3.51
CA ASN A 129 8.14 -22.16 -3.78
C ASN A 129 6.79 -21.45 -3.58
N ALA A 130 5.93 -21.51 -4.60
CA ALA A 130 4.63 -20.85 -4.58
C ALA A 130 3.70 -21.37 -3.48
N SER A 131 3.68 -22.68 -3.22
CA SER A 131 2.83 -23.25 -2.17
C SER A 131 3.28 -22.80 -0.78
N ALA A 132 4.60 -22.71 -0.55
CA ALA A 132 5.14 -22.23 0.72
C ALA A 132 4.79 -20.75 0.94
N PHE A 133 4.91 -19.88 -0.09
CA PHE A 133 4.44 -18.49 0.01
C PHE A 133 2.95 -18.40 0.37
N TYR A 134 2.11 -19.18 -0.33
CA TYR A 134 0.68 -19.20 -0.03
C TYR A 134 0.41 -19.56 1.42
N THR A 135 1.02 -20.64 1.93
CA THR A 135 0.85 -21.09 3.33
C THR A 135 1.32 -20.03 4.33
N GLN A 136 2.48 -19.39 4.09
CA GLN A 136 3.01 -18.32 4.92
C GLN A 136 2.09 -17.10 4.93
N MET A 137 1.54 -16.71 3.77
CA MET A 137 0.58 -15.61 3.67
C MET A 137 -0.69 -15.89 4.46
N VAL A 138 -1.28 -17.10 4.33
CA VAL A 138 -2.48 -17.48 5.08
C VAL A 138 -2.21 -17.45 6.58
N ALA A 139 -1.13 -18.07 7.05
CA ALA A 139 -0.78 -18.07 8.46
C ALA A 139 -0.54 -16.66 9.02
N GLY A 140 0.18 -15.83 8.28
CA GLY A 140 0.41 -14.44 8.67
C GLY A 140 -0.88 -13.63 8.73
N MET A 141 -1.74 -13.75 7.71
CA MET A 141 -3.06 -13.12 7.69
C MET A 141 -3.91 -13.53 8.89
N GLU A 142 -4.03 -14.84 9.16
CA GLU A 142 -4.81 -15.34 10.29
C GLU A 142 -4.28 -14.83 11.63
N GLY A 143 -2.95 -14.68 11.75
CA GLY A 143 -2.33 -14.10 12.93
C GLY A 143 -2.79 -12.66 13.17
N PHE A 144 -2.73 -11.82 12.13
CA PHE A 144 -3.14 -10.41 12.22
C PHE A 144 -4.64 -10.22 12.39
N LEU A 145 -5.47 -11.03 11.75
CA LEU A 145 -6.92 -10.90 11.83
C LEU A 145 -7.53 -11.34 13.18
N ARG A 146 -6.70 -11.87 14.10
CA ARG A 146 -7.10 -12.07 15.51
C ARG A 146 -7.11 -10.76 16.29
N GLU A 147 -6.38 -9.74 15.81
CA GLU A 147 -6.40 -8.40 16.38
C GLU A 147 -7.54 -7.59 15.77
N GLU A 148 -8.19 -6.81 16.59
CA GLU A 148 -9.23 -5.89 16.12
C GLU A 148 -8.63 -4.72 15.36
N ALA A 149 -9.40 -4.15 14.42
CA ALA A 149 -8.99 -2.96 13.71
C ALA A 149 -9.09 -1.74 14.64
N ARG A 150 -7.98 -1.04 14.83
CA ARG A 150 -7.91 0.12 15.74
C ARG A 150 -8.42 1.42 15.12
N CYS A 151 -8.67 1.43 13.82
CA CYS A 151 -9.20 2.58 13.08
C CYS A 151 -10.17 2.13 12.01
N GLY A 152 -11.19 2.95 11.76
CA GLY A 152 -12.03 2.88 10.57
C GLY A 152 -11.60 3.94 9.58
N ILE A 153 -11.57 3.61 8.29
CA ILE A 153 -11.20 4.52 7.21
C ILE A 153 -12.33 4.55 6.18
N SER A 154 -12.71 5.76 5.79
CA SER A 154 -13.56 6.04 4.64
C SER A 154 -12.78 6.94 3.69
N ALA A 155 -12.91 6.73 2.39
CA ALA A 155 -12.20 7.53 1.40
C ALA A 155 -13.08 7.79 0.18
N SER A 156 -12.91 8.97 -0.41
CA SER A 156 -13.46 9.31 -1.72
C SER A 156 -12.34 9.66 -2.69
N VAL A 157 -12.52 9.29 -3.95
CA VAL A 157 -11.56 9.54 -5.01
C VAL A 157 -12.29 10.21 -6.17
N SER A 158 -11.74 11.32 -6.65
CA SER A 158 -12.15 11.93 -7.90
C SER A 158 -11.00 11.99 -8.88
N LYS A 159 -11.29 11.85 -10.16
CA LYS A 159 -10.29 11.89 -11.24
C LYS A 159 -10.73 12.89 -12.30
N ASN A 160 -9.80 13.69 -12.76
CA ASN A 160 -9.92 14.49 -13.98
C ASN A 160 -8.80 14.10 -14.97
N GLU A 161 -8.64 14.84 -16.06
CA GLU A 161 -7.66 14.54 -17.11
C GLU A 161 -6.20 14.57 -16.62
N SER A 162 -5.89 15.32 -15.58
CA SER A 162 -4.52 15.58 -15.13
C SER A 162 -4.24 15.24 -13.67
N SER A 163 -5.26 14.87 -12.89
CA SER A 163 -5.09 14.61 -11.46
C SER A 163 -6.04 13.53 -10.93
N ILE A 164 -5.57 12.88 -9.88
CA ILE A 164 -6.38 12.02 -9.01
C ILE A 164 -6.37 12.71 -7.64
N ASN A 165 -7.55 13.05 -7.14
CA ASN A 165 -7.71 13.64 -5.82
C ASN A 165 -8.27 12.57 -4.88
N LEU A 166 -7.58 12.36 -3.78
CA LEU A 166 -8.01 11.47 -2.70
C LEU A 166 -8.32 12.33 -1.47
N SER A 167 -9.44 12.04 -0.85
CA SER A 167 -9.75 12.53 0.49
C SER A 167 -10.11 11.33 1.36
N ALA A 168 -9.60 11.29 2.57
CA ALA A 168 -9.88 10.22 3.51
C ALA A 168 -10.30 10.79 4.87
N LYS A 169 -11.19 10.06 5.53
CA LYS A 169 -11.63 10.33 6.90
C LYS A 169 -11.30 9.10 7.74
N VAL A 170 -10.60 9.30 8.85
CA VAL A 170 -10.18 8.25 9.76
C VAL A 170 -10.87 8.46 11.09
N LYS A 171 -11.58 7.43 11.58
CA LYS A 171 -12.08 7.39 12.95
C LYS A 171 -11.13 6.50 13.77
N VAL A 172 -10.55 7.11 14.81
CA VAL A 172 -9.63 6.41 15.71
C VAL A 172 -10.41 5.67 16.77
N GLY A 173 -10.13 4.41 16.91
CA GLY A 173 -10.78 3.52 17.82
C GLY A 173 -10.10 3.33 19.15
N GLU A 174 -8.81 3.29 19.17
CA GLU A 174 -7.96 3.15 20.35
C GLU A 174 -6.94 4.27 20.35
N SER A 175 -6.73 4.95 21.49
CA SER A 175 -5.72 6.01 21.57
C SER A 175 -4.32 5.48 21.24
N GLY A 176 -3.58 6.20 20.39
CA GLY A 176 -2.26 5.75 19.97
C GLY A 176 -1.61 6.66 18.94
N SER A 177 -0.42 6.25 18.48
CA SER A 177 0.31 6.92 17.42
C SER A 177 -0.03 6.26 16.08
N TYR A 178 -0.58 7.06 15.16
CA TYR A 178 -1.03 6.59 13.86
C TYR A 178 -0.38 7.38 12.74
N HIS A 179 -0.11 6.69 11.65
CA HIS A 179 0.37 7.28 10.43
C HIS A 179 -0.57 6.91 9.29
N ILE A 180 -0.73 7.80 8.33
CA ILE A 180 -1.53 7.59 7.13
C ILE A 180 -0.67 7.80 5.90
N ALA A 181 -0.85 6.94 4.90
CA ALA A 181 -0.29 7.09 3.56
C ALA A 181 -1.31 6.63 2.52
N ALA A 182 -1.31 7.30 1.38
CA ALA A 182 -2.04 6.86 0.20
C ALA A 182 -1.03 6.39 -0.85
N TRP A 183 -1.32 5.27 -1.51
CA TRP A 183 -0.52 4.74 -2.60
C TRP A 183 -1.34 4.67 -3.87
N LEU A 184 -0.77 5.16 -4.96
CA LEU A 184 -1.31 4.96 -6.30
C LEU A 184 -0.77 3.65 -6.86
N LEU A 185 -1.66 2.72 -7.14
CA LEU A 185 -1.34 1.44 -7.77
C LEU A 185 -1.93 1.39 -9.18
N GLU A 186 -1.21 0.74 -10.10
CA GLU A 186 -1.65 0.55 -11.48
C GLU A 186 -1.79 -0.94 -11.81
N ASP A 187 -2.85 -1.26 -12.52
CA ASP A 187 -3.18 -2.60 -13.01
C ASP A 187 -3.04 -2.68 -14.53
N GLY A 188 -2.89 -3.89 -15.04
CA GLY A 188 -2.95 -4.16 -16.48
C GLY A 188 -1.68 -3.78 -17.27
N ILE A 189 -0.56 -3.53 -16.59
CA ILE A 189 0.70 -3.14 -17.26
C ILE A 189 1.27 -4.34 -18.02
N LYS A 190 1.50 -4.16 -19.32
CA LYS A 190 2.08 -5.21 -20.17
C LYS A 190 3.59 -5.13 -20.14
N ALA A 191 4.23 -6.19 -19.63
CA ALA A 191 5.67 -6.36 -19.64
C ALA A 191 6.04 -7.86 -19.60
N SER A 192 7.19 -8.21 -20.17
CA SER A 192 7.72 -9.57 -20.11
C SER A 192 8.26 -9.85 -18.70
N GLN A 193 7.95 -11.01 -18.14
CA GLN A 193 8.46 -11.48 -16.86
C GLN A 193 9.47 -12.62 -17.06
N ALA A 194 10.67 -12.46 -16.53
CA ALA A 194 11.62 -13.58 -16.46
C ALA A 194 11.04 -14.70 -15.58
N ASN A 195 11.17 -15.95 -16.06
CA ASN A 195 10.66 -17.11 -15.34
C ASN A 195 11.70 -18.23 -15.34
N GLN A 196 12.24 -18.53 -14.18
CA GLN A 196 13.14 -19.67 -13.90
C GLN A 196 12.47 -20.71 -12.99
N THR A 197 11.13 -20.70 -12.95
CA THR A 197 10.33 -21.57 -12.09
C THR A 197 9.47 -22.52 -12.93
N SER A 198 8.74 -23.42 -12.28
CA SER A 198 7.73 -24.27 -12.92
C SER A 198 6.35 -23.61 -13.07
N VAL A 199 6.22 -22.33 -12.74
CA VAL A 199 4.96 -21.59 -12.87
C VAL A 199 4.60 -21.42 -14.35
N SER A 200 3.40 -21.87 -14.72
CA SER A 200 2.91 -21.91 -16.12
C SER A 200 1.77 -20.92 -16.41
N MET A 201 1.42 -20.04 -15.47
CA MET A 201 0.39 -19.01 -15.69
C MET A 201 0.90 -17.91 -16.63
N ASP A 202 -0.03 -17.13 -17.21
CA ASP A 202 0.33 -15.92 -17.96
C ASP A 202 0.95 -14.89 -17.01
N LEU A 203 2.18 -14.50 -17.28
CA LEU A 203 2.97 -13.55 -16.51
C LEU A 203 3.19 -12.23 -17.27
N SER A 204 2.53 -12.03 -18.41
CA SER A 204 2.71 -10.85 -19.25
C SER A 204 1.95 -9.60 -18.77
N THR A 205 1.13 -9.74 -17.73
CA THR A 205 0.33 -8.65 -17.19
C THR A 205 0.62 -8.47 -15.72
N HIS A 206 1.05 -7.25 -15.35
CA HIS A 206 1.39 -6.88 -13.99
C HIS A 206 0.27 -6.03 -13.38
N ASN A 207 -0.09 -6.30 -12.14
CA ASN A 207 -1.15 -5.64 -11.40
C ASN A 207 -0.67 -5.17 -10.04
N ASN A 208 -1.37 -4.18 -9.49
CA ASN A 208 -1.08 -3.57 -8.19
C ASN A 208 0.33 -2.95 -8.12
N ALA A 209 0.92 -2.53 -9.25
CA ALA A 209 2.25 -1.93 -9.28
C ALA A 209 2.24 -0.54 -8.62
N LEU A 210 3.10 -0.32 -7.63
CA LEU A 210 3.23 0.99 -6.98
C LEU A 210 3.76 2.02 -7.99
N ARG A 211 3.01 3.11 -8.19
CA ARG A 211 3.38 4.21 -9.08
C ARG A 211 3.79 5.45 -8.32
N SER A 212 3.17 5.71 -7.17
CA SER A 212 3.47 6.86 -6.33
C SER A 212 2.93 6.66 -4.92
N ALA A 213 3.53 7.34 -3.96
CA ALA A 213 3.07 7.43 -2.58
C ALA A 213 2.86 8.90 -2.16
N SER A 214 1.88 9.16 -1.31
CA SER A 214 1.52 10.51 -0.84
C SER A 214 2.56 11.14 0.09
N ALA A 215 3.49 10.36 0.61
CA ALA A 215 4.52 10.81 1.53
C ALA A 215 5.90 10.45 1.00
N THR A 216 6.89 11.30 1.26
CA THR A 216 8.31 11.07 0.92
C THR A 216 8.89 9.80 1.57
N SER A 217 8.22 9.27 2.57
CA SER A 217 8.47 7.94 3.14
C SER A 217 7.22 7.08 3.00
N ALA A 218 7.08 6.43 1.84
CA ALA A 218 5.95 5.56 1.50
C ALA A 218 5.57 4.55 2.61
N ALA A 219 6.57 4.05 3.35
CA ALA A 219 6.35 3.07 4.41
C ALA A 219 5.93 3.68 5.74
N ALA A 220 6.30 4.93 6.02
CA ALA A 220 6.00 5.57 7.30
C ALA A 220 4.71 6.37 7.27
N GLY A 221 4.33 6.89 6.11
CA GLY A 221 3.25 7.85 6.03
C GLY A 221 3.57 9.16 6.74
N VAL A 222 2.54 9.96 6.98
CA VAL A 222 2.58 11.16 7.81
C VAL A 222 1.78 10.91 9.08
N LEU A 223 2.11 11.63 10.15
CA LEU A 223 1.34 11.55 11.40
C LEU A 223 -0.13 11.93 11.15
N LEU A 224 -1.03 11.13 11.67
CA LEU A 224 -2.47 11.36 11.54
C LEU A 224 -2.86 12.61 12.34
N GLY A 225 -3.36 13.64 11.63
CA GLY A 225 -3.74 14.92 12.24
C GLY A 225 -2.56 15.70 12.83
N ASP A 226 -1.32 15.47 12.33
CA ASP A 226 -0.09 16.10 12.81
C ASP A 226 0.18 15.92 14.32
N LYS A 227 -0.31 14.81 14.89
CA LYS A 227 -0.19 14.52 16.32
C LYS A 227 0.57 13.22 16.57
N GLU A 228 1.48 13.25 17.55
CA GLU A 228 2.18 12.04 18.01
C GLU A 228 1.23 11.02 18.64
N THR A 229 0.15 11.48 19.26
CA THR A 229 -0.91 10.63 19.81
C THR A 229 -2.27 11.18 19.43
N THR A 230 -3.13 10.32 18.91
CA THR A 230 -4.53 10.64 18.59
C THR A 230 -5.42 9.84 19.53
N GLU A 231 -6.35 10.54 20.16
CA GLU A 231 -7.26 9.97 21.16
C GLU A 231 -8.37 9.16 20.50
N ALA A 232 -8.83 8.11 21.21
CA ALA A 232 -9.99 7.33 20.83
C ALA A 232 -11.23 8.21 20.62
N GLY A 233 -12.03 7.88 19.60
CA GLY A 233 -13.22 8.66 19.22
C GLY A 233 -12.93 9.87 18.32
N THR A 234 -11.64 10.22 18.09
CA THR A 234 -11.28 11.33 17.21
C THR A 234 -11.52 10.96 15.74
N GLU A 235 -12.09 11.89 14.98
CA GLU A 235 -12.16 11.83 13.51
C GLU A 235 -11.15 12.81 12.91
N VAL A 236 -10.37 12.34 11.96
CA VAL A 236 -9.32 13.12 11.26
C VAL A 236 -9.52 13.02 9.76
N GLU A 237 -9.43 14.15 9.08
CA GLU A 237 -9.43 14.23 7.60
C GLU A 237 -8.00 14.28 7.05
N PHE A 238 -7.79 13.59 5.90
CA PHE A 238 -6.52 13.50 5.17
C PHE A 238 -6.75 13.83 3.70
#